data_3b97111a4bd206bd676a200f88289faa
#
_entry.id   3b97111a4bd206bd676a200f88289faa
#
_cell.length_a   1.000
_cell.length_b   1.000
_cell.length_c   1.000
_cell.angle_alpha   90.00
_cell.angle_beta   90.00
_cell.angle_gamma   90.00
#
_symmetry.space_group_name_H-M   'P 1'
#
loop_
_entity.id
_entity.type
_entity.pdbx_description
1 polymer ?
#
loop_
_entity_poly.entity_id
_entity_poly.type
_entity_poly.pdbx_seq_one_letter_code
_entity_poly.pdbx_strand_id
1 'polypeptide(L)'
;SSATFGIQQARDSIRAGSARRILMVNPEICTGHLNFRDRDAHFIFGDVATAVVIEATDVVRAKSNFEIIDTRLQTIFSNNIRNNFGFMNRADERGIGAVDKLFVQEGRKVFKEVCPAVAQQINEQLADLNLQADQLSRLWLHQANRNMNDLIARRVLGREPTEKESPTILDAYANTSSAGSIIAFHLNRDDLNAGELGVLCSFGAGYS
;
A
#
# COMPACT_ATOMS: atom_id res chain seq x y z
N SER A 1 3.23 4.82 -0.84
CA SER A 1 2.62 4.09 -1.99
C SER A 1 3.62 3.66 -3.06
N SER A 2 4.93 3.70 -2.77
CA SER A 2 5.97 3.36 -3.74
C SER A 2 5.79 1.96 -4.38
N ALA A 3 5.28 0.98 -3.65
CA ALA A 3 5.04 -0.36 -4.19
C ALA A 3 4.03 -0.37 -5.34
N THR A 4 2.87 0.29 -5.20
CA THR A 4 1.85 0.33 -6.25
C THR A 4 2.28 1.18 -7.45
N PHE A 5 3.00 2.28 -7.21
CA PHE A 5 3.64 3.06 -8.28
C PHE A 5 4.69 2.22 -9.03
N GLY A 6 5.51 1.45 -8.30
CA GLY A 6 6.49 0.54 -8.89
C GLY A 6 5.85 -0.57 -9.72
N ILE A 7 4.73 -1.13 -9.29
CA ILE A 7 3.97 -2.12 -10.06
C ILE A 7 3.46 -1.53 -11.38
N GLN A 8 2.90 -0.32 -11.35
CA GLN A 8 2.47 0.35 -12.58
C GLN A 8 3.64 0.63 -13.52
N GLN A 9 4.74 1.18 -13.00
CA GLN A 9 5.93 1.44 -13.79
C GLN A 9 6.50 0.16 -14.44
N ALA A 10 6.50 -0.94 -13.70
CA ALA A 10 6.94 -2.24 -14.22
C ALA A 10 5.99 -2.75 -15.33
N ARG A 11 4.67 -2.69 -15.11
CA ARG A 11 3.66 -3.03 -16.11
C ARG A 11 3.84 -2.22 -17.39
N ASP A 12 4.00 -0.91 -17.27
CA ASP A 12 4.14 0.00 -18.40
C ASP A 12 5.43 -0.27 -19.19
N SER A 13 6.54 -0.55 -18.50
CA SER A 13 7.82 -0.91 -19.12
C SER A 13 7.73 -2.24 -19.89
N ILE A 14 7.01 -3.22 -19.34
CA ILE A 14 6.79 -4.50 -20.01
C ILE A 14 5.87 -4.32 -21.22
N ARG A 15 4.79 -3.57 -21.10
CA ARG A 15 3.86 -3.27 -22.24
C ARG A 15 4.53 -2.50 -23.36
N ALA A 16 5.44 -1.59 -23.02
CA ALA A 16 6.25 -0.85 -23.99
C ALA A 16 7.36 -1.70 -24.65
N GLY A 17 7.57 -2.94 -24.20
CA GLY A 17 8.63 -3.81 -24.71
C GLY A 17 10.03 -3.48 -24.20
N SER A 18 10.15 -2.55 -23.25
CA SER A 18 11.45 -2.15 -22.69
C SER A 18 12.07 -3.21 -21.77
N ALA A 19 11.23 -4.07 -21.19
CA ALA A 19 11.62 -5.18 -20.34
C ALA A 19 10.65 -6.34 -20.49
N ARG A 20 11.06 -7.54 -20.14
CA ARG A 20 10.21 -8.73 -20.10
C ARG A 20 10.07 -9.31 -18.70
N ARG A 21 11.04 -9.00 -17.82
CA ARG A 21 11.07 -9.35 -16.41
C ARG A 21 11.62 -8.20 -15.62
N ILE A 22 10.97 -7.86 -14.54
CA ILE A 22 11.37 -6.77 -13.64
C ILE A 22 11.34 -7.32 -12.22
N LEU A 23 12.44 -7.14 -11.52
CA LEU A 23 12.51 -7.33 -10.08
C LEU A 23 12.29 -5.98 -9.41
N MET A 24 11.16 -5.83 -8.72
CA MET A 24 10.90 -4.67 -7.88
C MET A 24 11.29 -5.00 -6.44
N VAL A 25 12.20 -4.22 -5.87
CA VAL A 25 12.61 -4.34 -4.46
C VAL A 25 12.13 -3.11 -3.70
N ASN A 26 11.49 -3.34 -2.56
CA ASN A 26 10.86 -2.30 -1.77
C ASN A 26 11.36 -2.37 -0.32
N PRO A 27 12.54 -1.78 -0.02
CA PRO A 27 13.04 -1.66 1.34
C PRO A 27 12.36 -0.50 2.05
N GLU A 28 11.85 -0.75 3.26
CA GLU A 28 11.20 0.24 4.10
C GLU A 28 11.88 0.29 5.47
N ILE A 29 12.53 1.42 5.77
CA ILE A 29 13.16 1.70 7.07
C ILE A 29 12.34 2.81 7.74
N CYS A 30 11.13 2.46 8.14
CA CYS A 30 10.16 3.42 8.67
C CYS A 30 10.51 3.90 10.07
N THR A 31 11.17 3.05 10.88
CA THR A 31 11.57 3.41 12.25
C THR A 31 12.63 4.51 12.29
N GLY A 32 13.41 4.68 11.22
CA GLY A 32 14.39 5.75 11.09
C GLY A 32 13.81 7.17 11.11
N HIS A 33 12.51 7.32 10.93
CA HIS A 33 11.78 8.60 10.92
C HIS A 33 10.94 8.82 12.17
N LEU A 34 10.86 7.84 13.07
CA LEU A 34 10.01 7.91 14.25
C LEU A 34 10.55 8.89 15.30
N ASN A 35 9.62 9.61 15.89
CA ASN A 35 9.85 10.27 17.16
C ASN A 35 9.51 9.30 18.30
N PHE A 36 10.51 8.64 18.86
CA PHE A 36 10.32 7.68 19.95
C PHE A 36 9.81 8.31 21.26
N ARG A 37 9.75 9.64 21.33
CA ARG A 37 9.16 10.38 22.47
C ARG A 37 7.70 10.76 22.23
N ASP A 38 7.19 10.55 21.01
CA ASP A 38 5.79 10.78 20.68
C ASP A 38 4.94 9.56 21.04
N ARG A 39 4.04 9.73 22.00
CA ARG A 39 3.17 8.64 22.48
C ARG A 39 2.17 8.15 21.42
N ASP A 40 1.83 8.99 20.46
CA ASP A 40 0.82 8.67 19.44
C ASP A 40 1.41 7.95 18.23
N ALA A 41 2.74 8.02 18.04
CA ALA A 41 3.37 7.53 16.82
C ALA A 41 4.55 6.57 17.03
N HIS A 42 5.18 6.51 18.21
CA HIS A 42 6.44 5.78 18.41
C HIS A 42 6.38 4.26 18.18
N PHE A 43 5.20 3.67 18.18
CA PHE A 43 4.98 2.21 18.06
C PHE A 43 4.34 1.80 16.74
N ILE A 44 4.06 2.76 15.83
CA ILE A 44 3.23 2.49 14.64
C ILE A 44 3.98 1.67 13.60
N PHE A 45 5.27 1.94 13.40
CA PHE A 45 6.01 1.44 12.25
C PHE A 45 6.88 0.22 12.55
N GLY A 46 7.04 -0.61 11.50
CA GLY A 46 8.03 -1.67 11.40
C GLY A 46 8.92 -1.50 10.18
N ASP A 47 10.09 -2.13 10.20
CA ASP A 47 11.05 -2.13 9.10
C ASP A 47 11.02 -3.47 8.38
N VAL A 48 11.11 -3.44 7.04
CA VAL A 48 11.02 -4.63 6.20
C VAL A 48 11.60 -4.38 4.81
N ALA A 49 11.91 -5.44 4.10
CA ALA A 49 12.12 -5.41 2.67
C ALA A 49 11.23 -6.44 1.97
N THR A 50 10.62 -6.04 0.86
CA THR A 50 9.86 -6.95 -0.01
C THR A 50 10.44 -6.95 -1.40
N ALA A 51 10.22 -8.05 -2.14
CA ALA A 51 10.59 -8.17 -3.54
C ALA A 51 9.44 -8.81 -4.34
N VAL A 52 9.18 -8.27 -5.52
CA VAL A 52 8.15 -8.76 -6.44
C VAL A 52 8.77 -8.93 -7.82
N VAL A 53 8.55 -10.10 -8.42
CA VAL A 53 8.90 -10.36 -9.83
C VAL A 53 7.67 -10.12 -10.67
N ILE A 54 7.79 -9.22 -11.66
CA ILE A 54 6.74 -8.88 -12.62
C ILE A 54 7.24 -9.29 -14.00
N GLU A 55 6.45 -10.09 -14.71
CA GLU A 55 6.86 -10.69 -15.98
C GLU A 55 5.80 -10.46 -17.06
N ALA A 56 6.25 -10.41 -18.31
CA ALA A 56 5.35 -10.52 -19.46
C ALA A 56 4.68 -11.90 -19.46
N THR A 57 3.40 -11.96 -19.82
CA THR A 57 2.58 -13.19 -19.74
C THR A 57 3.15 -14.37 -20.51
N ASP A 58 3.83 -14.12 -21.62
CA ASP A 58 4.43 -15.15 -22.49
C ASP A 58 5.76 -15.72 -21.96
N VAL A 59 6.35 -15.16 -20.88
CA VAL A 59 7.57 -15.66 -20.25
C VAL A 59 7.37 -16.23 -18.85
N VAL A 60 6.16 -16.10 -18.30
CA VAL A 60 5.81 -16.62 -16.97
C VAL A 60 6.01 -18.13 -16.92
N ARG A 61 6.75 -18.62 -15.91
CA ARG A 61 6.98 -20.04 -15.66
C ARG A 61 6.49 -20.49 -14.28
N ALA A 62 6.10 -19.55 -13.43
CA ALA A 62 5.57 -19.86 -12.12
C ALA A 62 4.24 -20.60 -12.22
N LYS A 63 4.07 -21.65 -11.39
CA LYS A 63 2.82 -22.41 -11.33
C LYS A 63 1.67 -21.58 -10.73
N SER A 64 1.99 -20.72 -9.78
CA SER A 64 1.06 -19.76 -9.19
C SER A 64 1.49 -18.36 -9.60
N ASN A 65 0.62 -17.63 -10.27
CA ASN A 65 0.84 -16.27 -10.70
C ASN A 65 -0.48 -15.50 -10.67
N PHE A 66 -0.36 -14.18 -10.66
CA PHE A 66 -1.49 -13.24 -10.67
C PHE A 66 -1.32 -12.28 -11.83
N GLU A 67 -2.34 -12.11 -12.63
CA GLU A 67 -2.34 -11.14 -13.72
C GLU A 67 -2.65 -9.74 -13.18
N ILE A 68 -1.86 -8.75 -13.59
CA ILE A 68 -2.17 -7.34 -13.34
C ILE A 68 -3.14 -6.87 -14.42
N ILE A 69 -4.43 -6.92 -14.11
CA ILE A 69 -5.50 -6.56 -15.05
C ILE A 69 -5.43 -5.06 -15.34
N ASP A 70 -5.37 -4.24 -14.29
CA ASP A 70 -5.29 -2.80 -14.40
C ASP A 70 -4.54 -2.16 -13.22
N THR A 71 -4.13 -0.90 -13.41
CA THR A 71 -3.49 -0.08 -12.38
C THR A 71 -4.07 1.33 -12.41
N ARG A 72 -4.34 1.89 -11.22
CA ARG A 72 -4.83 3.25 -11.08
C ARG A 72 -4.08 3.95 -9.97
N LEU A 73 -3.47 5.08 -10.28
CA LEU A 73 -2.76 5.92 -9.32
C LEU A 73 -3.46 7.26 -9.18
N GLN A 74 -3.43 7.79 -7.96
CA GLN A 74 -3.96 9.12 -7.67
C GLN A 74 -3.10 9.79 -6.61
N THR A 75 -2.93 11.10 -6.71
CA THR A 75 -2.30 11.92 -5.67
C THR A 75 -3.23 13.06 -5.30
N ILE A 76 -3.60 13.12 -4.03
CA ILE A 76 -4.36 14.21 -3.43
C ILE A 76 -3.46 14.85 -2.38
N PHE A 77 -2.82 15.96 -2.72
CA PHE A 77 -1.81 16.57 -1.85
C PHE A 77 -2.36 16.92 -0.47
N SER A 78 -1.66 16.45 0.56
CA SER A 78 -1.95 16.78 1.96
C SER A 78 -0.70 16.77 2.82
N ASN A 79 -0.62 17.71 3.76
CA ASN A 79 0.44 17.78 4.78
C ASN A 79 0.06 17.08 6.10
N ASN A 80 -1.08 16.41 6.17
CA ASN A 80 -1.54 15.77 7.40
C ASN A 80 -0.68 14.54 7.82
N ILE A 81 0.11 14.01 6.87
CA ILE A 81 1.18 13.04 7.15
C ILE A 81 2.43 13.54 6.47
N ARG A 82 3.52 13.73 7.22
CA ARG A 82 4.76 14.25 6.67
C ARG A 82 5.97 13.92 7.51
N ASN A 83 7.13 13.95 6.86
CA ASN A 83 8.44 14.23 7.44
C ASN A 83 8.93 15.50 6.79
N ASN A 84 9.19 16.56 7.53
CA ASN A 84 9.57 17.84 6.93
C ASN A 84 10.89 17.75 6.17
N PHE A 85 11.90 17.13 6.77
CA PHE A 85 13.23 16.96 6.16
C PHE A 85 13.65 15.50 6.09
N GLY A 86 12.99 14.65 6.83
CA GLY A 86 13.25 13.23 6.85
C GLY A 86 14.68 12.84 7.19
N PHE A 87 14.93 11.59 6.93
CA PHE A 87 16.23 10.96 7.16
C PHE A 87 17.35 11.47 6.23
N MET A 88 16.99 11.98 5.07
CA MET A 88 17.93 12.38 4.01
C MET A 88 18.66 13.70 4.31
N ASN A 89 18.11 14.57 5.14
CA ASN A 89 18.73 15.88 5.42
C ASN A 89 19.73 15.80 6.57
N ARG A 90 20.70 14.91 6.46
CA ARG A 90 21.81 14.81 7.41
C ARG A 90 22.93 15.82 7.15
N ALA A 91 22.88 16.52 6.02
CA ALA A 91 23.88 17.54 5.67
C ALA A 91 23.81 18.79 6.55
N ASP A 92 22.68 19.05 7.21
CA ASP A 92 22.55 20.12 8.17
C ASP A 92 22.70 19.59 9.60
N GLU A 93 23.90 19.75 10.17
CA GLU A 93 24.21 19.27 11.51
C GLU A 93 23.29 19.87 12.60
N ARG A 94 22.78 21.10 12.40
CA ARG A 94 21.88 21.77 13.35
C ARG A 94 20.51 21.08 13.43
N GLY A 95 20.20 20.29 12.44
CA GLY A 95 18.93 19.59 12.35
C GLY A 95 18.95 18.13 12.80
N ILE A 96 20.09 17.58 13.16
CA ILE A 96 20.19 16.20 13.62
C ILE A 96 19.40 16.04 14.91
N GLY A 97 18.37 15.16 14.88
CA GLY A 97 17.48 14.92 16.02
C GLY A 97 16.43 16.00 16.27
N ALA A 98 16.33 17.03 15.41
CA ALA A 98 15.27 18.02 15.51
C ALA A 98 13.89 17.39 15.28
N VAL A 99 12.89 17.74 16.11
CA VAL A 99 11.54 17.15 16.09
C VAL A 99 10.83 17.37 14.77
N ASP A 100 11.07 18.50 14.09
CA ASP A 100 10.48 18.84 12.79
C ASP A 100 10.96 17.93 11.64
N LYS A 101 12.04 17.17 11.84
CA LYS A 101 12.56 16.19 10.88
C LYS A 101 11.94 14.80 11.03
N LEU A 102 11.22 14.59 12.11
CA LEU A 102 10.61 13.31 12.43
C LEU A 102 9.19 13.21 11.86
N PHE A 103 8.66 12.00 11.90
CA PHE A 103 7.30 11.74 11.44
C PHE A 103 6.26 12.50 12.26
N VAL A 104 5.33 13.14 11.56
CA VAL A 104 4.20 13.86 12.12
C VAL A 104 2.92 13.48 11.39
N GLN A 105 1.85 13.19 12.12
CA GLN A 105 0.54 12.93 11.54
C GLN A 105 -0.60 13.60 12.32
N GLU A 106 -1.61 14.05 11.59
CA GLU A 106 -2.90 14.46 12.11
C GLU A 106 -3.91 13.33 11.92
N GLY A 107 -3.78 12.25 12.69
CA GLY A 107 -4.43 10.97 12.44
C GLY A 107 -5.94 11.04 12.21
N ARG A 108 -6.67 11.91 12.94
CA ARG A 108 -8.13 12.11 12.74
C ARG A 108 -8.48 12.70 11.38
N LYS A 109 -7.67 13.63 10.87
CA LYS A 109 -7.87 14.22 9.54
C LYS A 109 -7.55 13.20 8.47
N VAL A 110 -6.41 12.51 8.61
CA VAL A 110 -6.01 11.42 7.72
C VAL A 110 -7.13 10.39 7.58
N PHE A 111 -7.68 9.92 8.69
CA PHE A 111 -8.77 8.95 8.69
C PHE A 111 -10.00 9.46 7.90
N LYS A 112 -10.40 10.72 8.12
CA LYS A 112 -11.56 11.31 7.46
C LYS A 112 -11.38 11.54 5.97
N GLU A 113 -10.17 11.83 5.53
CA GLU A 113 -9.87 12.17 4.13
C GLU A 113 -9.49 10.93 3.32
N VAL A 114 -8.64 10.05 3.86
CA VAL A 114 -8.11 8.91 3.13
C VAL A 114 -9.13 7.80 2.94
N CYS A 115 -9.89 7.44 3.98
CA CYS A 115 -10.82 6.31 3.87
C CYS A 115 -11.86 6.49 2.75
N PRO A 116 -12.55 7.65 2.63
CA PRO A 116 -13.48 7.84 1.52
C PRO A 116 -12.76 7.91 0.16
N ALA A 117 -11.60 8.57 0.07
CA ALA A 117 -10.86 8.72 -1.18
C ALA A 117 -10.40 7.36 -1.74
N VAL A 118 -9.84 6.50 -0.87
CA VAL A 118 -9.40 5.15 -1.28
C VAL A 118 -10.59 4.29 -1.71
N ALA A 119 -11.68 4.29 -0.96
CA ALA A 119 -12.87 3.52 -1.33
C ALA A 119 -13.47 3.99 -2.65
N GLN A 120 -13.50 5.32 -2.88
CA GLN A 120 -13.96 5.91 -4.12
C GLN A 120 -13.07 5.47 -5.29
N GLN A 121 -11.75 5.57 -5.15
CA GLN A 121 -10.79 5.18 -6.19
C GLN A 121 -10.96 3.71 -6.60
N ILE A 122 -11.13 2.80 -5.61
CA ILE A 122 -11.36 1.38 -5.89
C ILE A 122 -12.68 1.20 -6.64
N ASN A 123 -13.77 1.81 -6.18
CA ASN A 123 -15.07 1.68 -6.82
C ASN A 123 -15.09 2.24 -8.25
N GLU A 124 -14.43 3.38 -8.48
CA GLU A 124 -14.28 3.95 -9.82
C GLU A 124 -13.47 3.03 -10.75
N GLN A 125 -12.38 2.43 -10.26
CA GLN A 125 -11.60 1.47 -11.05
C GLN A 125 -12.42 0.22 -11.40
N LEU A 126 -13.19 -0.31 -10.46
CA LEU A 126 -14.10 -1.43 -10.73
C LEU A 126 -15.14 -1.06 -11.78
N ALA A 127 -15.75 0.13 -11.67
CA ALA A 127 -16.72 0.61 -12.64
C ALA A 127 -16.12 0.76 -14.06
N ASP A 128 -14.91 1.31 -14.18
CA ASP A 128 -14.21 1.45 -15.46
C ASP A 128 -13.90 0.09 -16.11
N LEU A 129 -13.71 -0.94 -15.29
CA LEU A 129 -13.50 -2.33 -15.72
C LEU A 129 -14.80 -3.13 -15.91
N ASN A 130 -15.97 -2.53 -15.68
CA ASN A 130 -17.28 -3.20 -15.64
C ASN A 130 -17.34 -4.35 -14.63
N LEU A 131 -16.65 -4.22 -13.51
CA LEU A 131 -16.63 -5.16 -12.38
C LEU A 131 -17.50 -4.64 -11.24
N GLN A 132 -18.04 -5.58 -10.44
CA GLN A 132 -18.81 -5.27 -9.23
C GLN A 132 -17.99 -5.63 -7.98
N ALA A 133 -18.25 -4.94 -6.88
CA ALA A 133 -17.51 -5.16 -5.65
C ALA A 133 -17.74 -6.57 -5.05
N ASP A 134 -18.88 -7.20 -5.29
CA ASP A 134 -19.19 -8.56 -4.86
C ASP A 134 -18.40 -9.65 -5.62
N GLN A 135 -17.75 -9.29 -6.71
CA GLN A 135 -16.83 -10.17 -7.45
C GLN A 135 -15.42 -10.21 -6.83
N LEU A 136 -15.14 -9.32 -5.87
CA LEU A 136 -13.84 -9.29 -5.21
C LEU A 136 -13.73 -10.36 -4.13
N SER A 137 -12.75 -11.23 -4.26
CA SER A 137 -12.41 -12.22 -3.24
C SER A 137 -11.46 -11.65 -2.17
N ARG A 138 -10.67 -10.62 -2.50
CA ARG A 138 -9.64 -10.10 -1.61
C ARG A 138 -9.33 -8.62 -1.80
N LEU A 139 -9.11 -7.92 -0.68
CA LEU A 139 -8.60 -6.56 -0.60
C LEU A 139 -7.31 -6.55 0.21
N TRP A 140 -6.15 -6.46 -0.44
CA TRP A 140 -4.86 -6.31 0.22
C TRP A 140 -4.55 -4.82 0.38
N LEU A 141 -5.10 -4.24 1.42
CA LEU A 141 -4.99 -2.82 1.70
C LEU A 141 -3.66 -2.45 2.38
N HIS A 142 -3.31 -1.19 2.29
CA HIS A 142 -2.22 -0.61 3.06
C HIS A 142 -2.41 -0.88 4.56
N GLN A 143 -1.38 -1.35 5.22
CA GLN A 143 -1.41 -1.76 6.62
C GLN A 143 -1.03 -0.59 7.55
N ALA A 144 -1.88 0.44 7.59
CA ALA A 144 -1.66 1.60 8.47
C ALA A 144 -2.41 1.47 9.80
N ASN A 145 -3.66 1.05 9.75
CA ASN A 145 -4.55 0.96 10.90
C ASN A 145 -5.73 0.04 10.56
N ARG A 146 -6.06 -0.89 11.44
CA ARG A 146 -7.15 -1.86 11.24
C ARG A 146 -8.49 -1.18 10.98
N ASN A 147 -8.82 -0.15 11.79
CA ASN A 147 -10.10 0.54 11.62
C ASN A 147 -10.23 1.26 10.26
N MET A 148 -9.10 1.72 9.69
CA MET A 148 -9.10 2.28 8.33
C MET A 148 -9.40 1.20 7.31
N ASN A 149 -8.75 0.04 7.40
CA ASN A 149 -8.95 -1.07 6.49
C ASN A 149 -10.40 -1.59 6.55
N ASP A 150 -10.94 -1.79 7.75
CA ASP A 150 -12.32 -2.22 7.95
C ASP A 150 -13.31 -1.21 7.33
N LEU A 151 -13.09 0.09 7.52
CA LEU A 151 -13.95 1.13 6.95
C LEU A 151 -13.85 1.19 5.42
N ILE A 152 -12.65 1.10 4.87
CA ILE A 152 -12.44 1.10 3.41
C ILE A 152 -13.11 -0.13 2.80
N ALA A 153 -12.84 -1.32 3.33
CA ALA A 153 -13.41 -2.56 2.84
C ALA A 153 -14.94 -2.56 2.92
N ARG A 154 -15.51 -2.10 4.05
CA ARG A 154 -16.96 -1.93 4.20
C ARG A 154 -17.56 -1.00 3.15
N ARG A 155 -16.90 0.11 2.84
CA ARG A 155 -17.36 1.07 1.82
C ARG A 155 -17.28 0.51 0.41
N VAL A 156 -16.25 -0.30 0.13
CA VAL A 156 -16.08 -0.95 -1.17
C VAL A 156 -17.11 -2.06 -1.35
N LEU A 157 -17.23 -2.95 -0.35
CA LEU A 157 -18.10 -4.13 -0.43
C LEU A 157 -19.58 -3.83 -0.14
N GLY A 158 -19.90 -2.65 0.42
CA GLY A 158 -21.27 -2.31 0.87
C GLY A 158 -21.76 -3.10 2.08
N ARG A 159 -20.90 -3.88 2.72
CA ARG A 159 -21.16 -4.71 3.92
C ARG A 159 -19.90 -4.89 4.75
N GLU A 160 -20.03 -5.51 5.92
CA GLU A 160 -18.86 -5.89 6.70
C GLU A 160 -18.00 -6.90 5.95
N PRO A 161 -16.67 -6.68 5.86
CA PRO A 161 -15.76 -7.66 5.30
C PRO A 161 -15.55 -8.83 6.26
N THR A 162 -15.27 -9.99 5.74
CA THR A 162 -14.68 -11.08 6.51
C THR A 162 -13.18 -10.87 6.66
N GLU A 163 -12.55 -11.56 7.62
CA GLU A 163 -11.08 -11.52 7.80
C GLU A 163 -10.33 -12.02 6.56
N LYS A 164 -10.92 -12.92 5.79
CA LYS A 164 -10.35 -13.39 4.53
C LYS A 164 -10.41 -12.32 3.44
N GLU A 165 -11.51 -11.59 3.33
CA GLU A 165 -11.68 -10.57 2.30
C GLU A 165 -10.79 -9.35 2.52
N SER A 166 -10.53 -8.97 3.77
CA SER A 166 -9.66 -7.84 4.12
C SER A 166 -8.66 -8.23 5.22
N PRO A 167 -7.61 -9.01 4.85
CA PRO A 167 -6.66 -9.51 5.83
C PRO A 167 -5.82 -8.39 6.44
N THR A 168 -5.50 -8.53 7.72
CA THR A 168 -4.57 -7.65 8.44
C THR A 168 -3.31 -8.42 8.86
N ILE A 169 -2.17 -7.71 8.85
CA ILE A 169 -0.88 -8.23 9.28
C ILE A 169 -0.22 -7.33 10.34
N LEU A 170 -0.99 -6.38 10.87
CA LEU A 170 -0.49 -5.31 11.74
C LEU A 170 0.09 -5.81 13.07
N ASP A 171 -0.42 -6.90 13.59
CA ASP A 171 0.05 -7.55 14.82
C ASP A 171 1.43 -8.18 14.67
N ALA A 172 1.79 -8.64 13.47
CA ALA A 172 3.07 -9.27 13.19
C ALA A 172 4.10 -8.32 12.59
N TYR A 173 3.67 -7.34 11.78
CA TYR A 173 4.57 -6.50 10.99
C TYR A 173 4.47 -5.01 11.28
N ALA A 174 3.45 -4.56 12.03
CA ALA A 174 3.12 -3.14 12.20
C ALA A 174 2.85 -2.44 10.83
N ASN A 175 2.95 -1.12 10.78
CA ASN A 175 2.88 -0.38 9.52
C ASN A 175 4.26 -0.35 8.87
N THR A 176 4.44 -1.11 7.82
CA THR A 176 5.66 -1.17 7.00
C THR A 176 5.55 -0.34 5.73
N SER A 177 4.85 0.79 5.81
CA SER A 177 4.67 1.71 4.68
C SER A 177 4.08 0.98 3.46
N SER A 178 4.64 1.19 2.28
CA SER A 178 4.12 0.60 1.04
C SER A 178 4.34 -0.91 0.92
N ALA A 179 5.28 -1.48 1.67
CA ALA A 179 5.51 -2.92 1.70
C ALA A 179 4.38 -3.71 2.39
N GLY A 180 3.61 -3.08 3.26
CA GLY A 180 2.54 -3.74 4.02
C GLY A 180 1.47 -4.41 3.15
N SER A 181 1.05 -3.77 2.05
CA SER A 181 0.10 -4.37 1.11
C SER A 181 0.70 -5.55 0.34
N ILE A 182 2.01 -5.51 0.03
CA ILE A 182 2.74 -6.63 -0.61
C ILE A 182 2.82 -7.83 0.34
N ILE A 183 3.12 -7.59 1.62
CA ILE A 183 3.16 -8.66 2.63
C ILE A 183 1.76 -9.25 2.83
N ALA A 184 0.73 -8.41 2.94
CA ALA A 184 -0.65 -8.86 3.05
C ALA A 184 -1.05 -9.73 1.84
N PHE A 185 -0.68 -9.33 0.63
CA PHE A 185 -0.83 -10.13 -0.58
C PHE A 185 -0.07 -11.46 -0.49
N HIS A 186 1.21 -11.42 -0.13
CA HIS A 186 2.06 -12.62 -0.09
C HIS A 186 1.52 -13.68 0.87
N LEU A 187 1.08 -13.27 2.06
CA LEU A 187 0.62 -14.17 3.12
C LEU A 187 -0.83 -14.65 2.95
N ASN A 188 -1.64 -13.95 2.13
CA ASN A 188 -3.07 -14.21 2.03
C ASN A 188 -3.53 -14.33 0.58
N ARG A 189 -2.87 -15.17 -0.21
CA ARG A 189 -3.19 -15.40 -1.63
C ARG A 189 -3.31 -16.87 -2.03
N ASP A 190 -2.75 -17.77 -1.22
CA ASP A 190 -2.58 -19.17 -1.62
C ASP A 190 -3.90 -19.97 -1.63
N ASP A 191 -4.94 -19.46 -1.00
CA ASP A 191 -6.29 -20.03 -0.99
C ASP A 191 -7.20 -19.49 -2.11
N LEU A 192 -6.68 -18.64 -2.98
CA LEU A 192 -7.42 -18.13 -4.13
C LEU A 192 -7.38 -19.11 -5.31
N ASN A 193 -8.51 -19.25 -5.98
CA ASN A 193 -8.66 -20.07 -7.16
C ASN A 193 -8.44 -19.26 -8.45
N ALA A 194 -8.19 -19.95 -9.55
CA ALA A 194 -8.07 -19.31 -10.85
C ALA A 194 -9.34 -18.53 -11.22
N GLY A 195 -9.18 -17.28 -11.64
CA GLY A 195 -10.27 -16.38 -11.99
C GLY A 195 -10.81 -15.54 -10.84
N GLU A 196 -10.38 -15.78 -9.59
CA GLU A 196 -10.74 -14.91 -8.48
C GLU A 196 -10.00 -13.58 -8.56
N LEU A 197 -10.70 -12.51 -8.16
CA LEU A 197 -10.23 -11.13 -8.27
C LEU A 197 -9.82 -10.57 -6.91
N GLY A 198 -8.76 -9.76 -6.92
CA GLY A 198 -8.35 -9.02 -5.74
C GLY A 198 -7.83 -7.62 -6.08
N VAL A 199 -7.86 -6.73 -5.10
CA VAL A 199 -7.32 -5.39 -5.19
C VAL A 199 -6.14 -5.25 -4.23
N LEU A 200 -4.97 -4.89 -4.77
CA LEU A 200 -3.82 -4.49 -3.99
C LEU A 200 -3.76 -2.96 -3.98
N CYS A 201 -3.91 -2.37 -2.80
CA CYS A 201 -4.00 -0.92 -2.65
C CYS A 201 -3.05 -0.42 -1.56
N SER A 202 -2.25 0.59 -1.91
CA SER A 202 -1.42 1.34 -0.97
C SER A 202 -1.82 2.80 -0.97
N PHE A 203 -1.68 3.44 0.19
CA PHE A 203 -1.82 4.89 0.35
C PHE A 203 -0.83 5.36 1.43
N GLY A 204 -0.50 6.64 1.45
CA GLY A 204 0.51 7.12 2.40
C GLY A 204 0.68 8.62 2.47
N ALA A 205 1.85 9.06 2.94
CA ALA A 205 2.21 10.46 3.08
C ALA A 205 2.01 11.21 1.75
N GLY A 206 1.45 12.41 1.84
CA GLY A 206 1.04 13.19 0.67
C GLY A 206 -0.24 12.64 -0.01
N TYR A 207 -0.87 11.60 0.54
CA TYR A 207 -2.02 10.88 -0.01
C TYR A 207 -1.82 10.45 -1.46
N SER A 208 -0.85 9.60 -1.65
CA SER A 208 -0.58 8.96 -2.93
C SER A 208 -0.53 7.44 -2.79
#